data_fc37af98b4f003123fbc9d61c9405c69
#
_entry.id   fc37af98b4f003123fbc9d61c9405c69
#
_cell.length_a   1.000
_cell.length_b   1.000
_cell.length_c   1.000
_cell.angle_alpha   90.00
_cell.angle_beta   90.00
_cell.angle_gamma   90.00
#
_symmetry.space_group_name_H-M   'P 1'
#
loop_
_entity.id
_entity.type
_entity.pdbx_description
1 polymer ?
#
loop_
_entity_poly.entity_id
_entity_poly.type
_entity_poly.pdbx_seq_one_letter_code
_entity_poly.pdbx_strand_id
1 'polypeptide(L)'
;FVCNDIGKIGDPLGFRFASDKKKLAEDLSDFRAMLEPQIAKIAAQKATDKDIEDLQRLCDEVESMICNGENYSERDIELHTKIASITGNSIVEQIIPLIAQGVSIYVDLTNHELAGTAVLTHQKVVDAIRSHDAIAAYEAMKAHMKENRENLELLKKK
;
A
#
# COMPACT_ATOMS: atom_id res chain seq x y z
N PHE A 1 -14.29 -31.39 6.47
CA PHE A 1 -12.98 -31.13 5.89
C PHE A 1 -12.58 -29.69 6.20
N VAL A 2 -11.77 -29.50 7.23
CA VAL A 2 -11.14 -28.20 7.52
C VAL A 2 -9.89 -28.14 6.64
N CYS A 3 -9.89 -27.25 5.66
CA CYS A 3 -8.72 -27.04 4.82
C CYS A 3 -7.69 -26.24 5.64
N ASN A 4 -6.55 -26.87 5.96
CA ASN A 4 -5.44 -26.25 6.72
C ASN A 4 -4.60 -25.25 5.86
N ASP A 5 -5.04 -24.91 4.66
CA ASP A 5 -4.34 -24.04 3.71
C ASP A 5 -5.09 -22.70 3.50
N ILE A 6 -5.35 -21.98 4.59
CA ILE A 6 -5.91 -20.61 4.50
C ILE A 6 -4.95 -19.66 3.74
N GLY A 7 -3.68 -20.00 3.61
CA GLY A 7 -2.66 -19.22 2.89
C GLY A 7 -2.62 -19.39 1.37
N LYS A 8 -3.47 -20.26 0.78
CA LYS A 8 -3.45 -20.56 -0.68
C LYS A 8 -4.73 -20.22 -1.43
N ILE A 9 -5.67 -19.55 -0.80
CA ILE A 9 -6.84 -19.02 -1.52
C ILE A 9 -6.38 -17.73 -2.19
N GLY A 10 -5.96 -17.83 -3.44
CA GLY A 10 -5.35 -16.74 -4.19
C GLY A 10 -6.24 -15.51 -4.46
N ASP A 11 -7.48 -15.49 -3.96
CA ASP A 11 -8.40 -14.36 -4.06
C ASP A 11 -9.57 -14.53 -3.07
N PRO A 12 -9.33 -14.38 -1.76
CA PRO A 12 -10.35 -14.63 -0.73
C PRO A 12 -11.51 -13.63 -0.76
N LEU A 13 -11.32 -12.47 -1.38
CA LEU A 13 -12.35 -11.43 -1.51
C LEU A 13 -13.02 -11.41 -2.88
N GLY A 14 -12.62 -12.29 -3.79
CA GLY A 14 -13.24 -12.43 -5.10
C GLY A 14 -12.98 -11.28 -6.07
N PHE A 15 -11.90 -10.53 -5.89
CA PHE A 15 -11.56 -9.37 -6.72
C PHE A 15 -11.39 -9.70 -8.21
N ARG A 16 -10.95 -10.92 -8.52
CA ARG A 16 -10.80 -11.40 -9.91
C ARG A 16 -12.12 -11.46 -10.67
N PHE A 17 -13.22 -11.66 -9.93
CA PHE A 17 -14.55 -11.80 -10.48
C PHE A 17 -15.33 -10.48 -10.53
N ALA A 18 -14.74 -9.38 -10.08
CA ALA A 18 -15.36 -8.07 -10.16
C ALA A 18 -15.62 -7.69 -11.62
N SER A 19 -16.87 -7.41 -11.95
CA SER A 19 -17.29 -6.98 -13.28
C SER A 19 -16.80 -5.57 -13.62
N ASP A 20 -16.64 -4.72 -12.62
CA ASP A 20 -16.13 -3.36 -12.73
C ASP A 20 -14.85 -3.20 -11.90
N LYS A 21 -13.71 -3.46 -12.55
CA LYS A 21 -12.39 -3.35 -11.91
C LYS A 21 -12.05 -1.92 -11.49
N LYS A 22 -12.55 -0.94 -12.24
CA LYS A 22 -12.30 0.47 -11.93
C LYS A 22 -13.02 0.87 -10.64
N LYS A 23 -14.29 0.52 -10.52
CA LYS A 23 -15.07 0.75 -9.30
C LYS A 23 -14.43 0.04 -8.12
N LEU A 24 -13.97 -1.20 -8.31
CA LEU A 24 -13.27 -1.95 -7.28
C LEU A 24 -11.99 -1.24 -6.83
N ALA A 25 -11.17 -0.76 -7.77
CA ALA A 25 -9.94 -0.02 -7.46
C ALA A 25 -10.24 1.27 -6.67
N GLU A 26 -11.32 1.98 -7.03
CA GLU A 26 -11.77 3.17 -6.31
C GLU A 26 -12.20 2.82 -4.87
N ASP A 27 -13.04 1.78 -4.70
CA ASP A 27 -13.52 1.35 -3.38
C ASP A 27 -12.37 0.87 -2.48
N LEU A 28 -11.40 0.14 -3.05
CA LEU A 28 -10.21 -0.31 -2.32
C LEU A 28 -9.32 0.88 -1.93
N SER A 29 -9.14 1.86 -2.82
CA SER A 29 -8.40 3.08 -2.53
C SER A 29 -9.06 3.87 -1.39
N ASP A 30 -10.38 4.03 -1.44
CA ASP A 30 -11.15 4.72 -0.39
C ASP A 30 -11.04 3.98 0.96
N PHE A 31 -11.11 2.64 0.94
CA PHE A 31 -10.99 1.82 2.15
C PHE A 31 -9.58 1.89 2.75
N ARG A 32 -8.54 1.84 1.92
CA ARG A 32 -7.15 2.03 2.34
C ARG A 32 -6.95 3.40 2.98
N ALA A 33 -7.51 4.45 2.39
CA ALA A 33 -7.42 5.82 2.92
C ALA A 33 -8.08 5.98 4.31
N MET A 34 -9.06 5.15 4.66
CA MET A 34 -9.65 5.14 6.01
C MET A 34 -8.76 4.48 7.05
N LEU A 35 -7.93 3.50 6.68
CA LEU A 35 -7.18 2.66 7.61
C LEU A 35 -5.69 3.00 7.67
N GLU A 36 -5.04 3.11 6.52
CA GLU A 36 -3.57 3.15 6.45
C GLU A 36 -2.94 4.37 7.11
N PRO A 37 -3.55 5.57 7.13
CA PRO A 37 -2.99 6.68 7.91
C PRO A 37 -2.91 6.39 9.42
N GLN A 38 -3.90 5.71 9.99
CA GLN A 38 -3.88 5.31 11.40
C GLN A 38 -2.83 4.20 11.64
N ILE A 39 -2.69 3.28 10.70
CA ILE A 39 -1.68 2.23 10.75
C ILE A 39 -0.27 2.84 10.73
N ALA A 40 0.02 3.77 9.82
CA ALA A 40 1.29 4.46 9.75
C ALA A 40 1.61 5.25 11.04
N LYS A 41 0.60 5.90 11.62
CA LYS A 41 0.73 6.57 12.93
C LYS A 41 1.18 5.62 14.03
N ILE A 42 0.56 4.43 14.11
CA ILE A 42 0.91 3.42 15.12
C ILE A 42 2.29 2.82 14.81
N ALA A 43 2.60 2.57 13.54
CA ALA A 43 3.90 2.08 13.11
C ALA A 43 5.03 3.03 13.53
N ALA A 44 4.88 4.33 13.35
CA ALA A 44 5.86 5.32 13.79
C ALA A 44 6.14 5.28 15.30
N GLN A 45 5.13 4.93 16.12
CA GLN A 45 5.29 4.80 17.58
C GLN A 45 6.02 3.52 18.01
N LYS A 46 6.03 2.48 17.17
CA LYS A 46 6.47 1.14 17.55
C LYS A 46 7.66 0.62 16.75
N ALA A 47 8.00 1.27 15.62
CA ALA A 47 9.05 0.79 14.73
C ALA A 47 10.38 0.62 15.47
N THR A 48 11.03 -0.51 15.24
CA THR A 48 12.41 -0.77 15.64
C THR A 48 13.38 -0.31 14.54
N ASP A 49 14.66 -0.18 14.86
CA ASP A 49 15.70 0.15 13.86
C ASP A 49 15.68 -0.85 12.70
N LYS A 50 15.47 -2.13 13.00
CA LYS A 50 15.34 -3.17 11.97
C LYS A 50 14.10 -2.96 11.08
N ASP A 51 12.98 -2.55 11.64
CA ASP A 51 11.78 -2.25 10.85
C ASP A 51 12.03 -1.08 9.91
N ILE A 52 12.74 -0.06 10.38
CA ILE A 52 13.12 1.12 9.59
C ILE A 52 14.04 0.73 8.43
N GLU A 53 15.05 -0.14 8.67
CA GLU A 53 15.92 -0.68 7.62
C GLU A 53 15.11 -1.45 6.57
N ASP A 54 14.20 -2.33 7.02
CA ASP A 54 13.35 -3.11 6.11
C ASP A 54 12.43 -2.22 5.27
N LEU A 55 11.83 -1.18 5.88
CA LEU A 55 10.98 -0.21 5.18
C LEU A 55 11.77 0.58 4.14
N GLN A 56 12.97 1.05 4.48
CA GLN A 56 13.81 1.78 3.52
C GLN A 56 14.19 0.89 2.34
N ARG A 57 14.62 -0.34 2.59
CA ARG A 57 14.95 -1.30 1.53
C ARG A 57 13.77 -1.53 0.58
N LEU A 58 12.56 -1.72 1.11
CA LEU A 58 11.37 -1.91 0.29
C LEU A 58 11.03 -0.65 -0.52
N CYS A 59 11.19 0.53 0.08
CA CYS A 59 10.98 1.81 -0.60
C CYS A 59 11.95 1.99 -1.77
N ASP A 60 13.25 1.70 -1.55
CA ASP A 60 14.29 1.77 -2.57
C ASP A 60 14.05 0.76 -3.71
N GLU A 61 13.57 -0.45 -3.38
CA GLU A 61 13.20 -1.45 -4.38
C GLU A 61 12.03 -0.99 -5.25
N VAL A 62 10.98 -0.41 -4.66
CA VAL A 62 9.84 0.18 -5.40
C VAL A 62 10.33 1.30 -6.32
N GLU A 63 11.16 2.22 -5.82
CA GLU A 63 11.74 3.29 -6.62
C GLU A 63 12.54 2.76 -7.80
N SER A 64 13.43 1.79 -7.56
CA SER A 64 14.25 1.17 -8.61
C SER A 64 13.39 0.53 -9.70
N MET A 65 12.36 -0.22 -9.33
CA MET A 65 11.45 -0.86 -10.29
C MET A 65 10.69 0.19 -11.11
N ILE A 66 10.20 1.26 -10.48
CA ILE A 66 9.53 2.37 -11.18
C ILE A 66 10.49 3.04 -12.18
N CYS A 67 11.73 3.34 -11.78
CA CYS A 67 12.74 3.96 -12.64
C CYS A 67 13.10 3.08 -13.84
N ASN A 68 13.05 1.76 -13.67
CA ASN A 68 13.34 0.78 -14.72
C ASN A 68 12.11 0.46 -15.61
N GLY A 69 10.93 0.99 -15.29
CA GLY A 69 9.69 0.67 -15.97
C GLY A 69 9.18 -0.75 -15.70
N GLU A 70 9.58 -1.33 -14.57
CA GLU A 70 9.17 -2.66 -14.13
C GLU A 70 7.86 -2.62 -13.34
N ASN A 71 7.16 -3.76 -13.23
CA ASN A 71 5.96 -3.85 -12.40
C ASN A 71 6.34 -3.90 -10.91
N TYR A 72 6.02 -2.85 -10.19
CA TYR A 72 6.35 -2.65 -8.77
C TYR A 72 5.24 -3.08 -7.80
N SER A 73 4.10 -3.57 -8.29
CA SER A 73 2.89 -3.83 -7.48
C SER A 73 3.16 -4.75 -6.29
N GLU A 74 3.94 -5.82 -6.47
CA GLU A 74 4.23 -6.76 -5.39
C GLU A 74 5.05 -6.10 -4.28
N ARG A 75 6.06 -5.30 -4.65
CA ARG A 75 6.90 -4.58 -3.68
C ARG A 75 6.15 -3.48 -2.95
N ASP A 76 5.24 -2.80 -3.64
CA ASP A 76 4.34 -1.82 -3.03
C ASP A 76 3.42 -2.47 -1.99
N ILE A 77 2.83 -3.63 -2.32
CA ILE A 77 2.04 -4.42 -1.38
C ILE A 77 2.89 -4.85 -0.16
N GLU A 78 4.13 -5.27 -0.37
CA GLU A 78 5.05 -5.64 0.70
C GLU A 78 5.38 -4.46 1.60
N LEU A 79 5.61 -3.26 1.06
CA LEU A 79 5.87 -2.04 1.82
C LEU A 79 4.69 -1.70 2.75
N HIS A 80 3.47 -1.68 2.23
CA HIS A 80 2.26 -1.44 3.03
C HIS A 80 2.01 -2.54 4.06
N THR A 81 2.28 -3.79 3.70
CA THR A 81 2.19 -4.94 4.62
C THR A 81 3.21 -4.84 5.75
N LYS A 82 4.44 -4.40 5.45
CA LYS A 82 5.47 -4.18 6.47
C LYS A 82 5.05 -3.08 7.45
N ILE A 83 4.52 -1.96 6.97
CA ILE A 83 4.00 -0.89 7.84
C ILE A 83 2.89 -1.44 8.75
N ALA A 84 2.00 -2.26 8.20
CA ALA A 84 0.92 -2.90 8.96
C ALA A 84 1.44 -3.85 10.05
N SER A 85 2.46 -4.65 9.75
CA SER A 85 3.05 -5.63 10.69
C SER A 85 3.66 -4.95 11.93
N ILE A 86 4.24 -3.77 11.78
CA ILE A 86 4.84 -3.01 12.89
C ILE A 86 3.79 -2.64 13.96
N THR A 87 2.51 -2.57 13.59
CA THR A 87 1.45 -2.31 14.57
C THR A 87 1.33 -3.42 15.62
N GLY A 88 1.74 -4.64 15.31
CA GLY A 88 1.57 -5.83 16.13
C GLY A 88 0.10 -6.25 16.29
N ASN A 89 -0.79 -5.78 15.41
CA ASN A 89 -2.20 -6.16 15.40
C ASN A 89 -2.42 -7.26 14.35
N SER A 90 -2.68 -8.49 14.79
CA SER A 90 -2.82 -9.66 13.92
C SER A 90 -3.95 -9.54 12.89
N ILE A 91 -4.99 -8.75 13.17
CA ILE A 91 -6.07 -8.50 12.19
C ILE A 91 -5.59 -7.55 11.11
N VAL A 92 -4.88 -6.48 11.48
CA VAL A 92 -4.29 -5.52 10.53
C VAL A 92 -3.28 -6.23 9.61
N GLU A 93 -2.43 -7.10 10.17
CA GLU A 93 -1.45 -7.90 9.43
C GLU A 93 -2.09 -8.82 8.38
N GLN A 94 -3.30 -9.30 8.65
CA GLN A 94 -4.02 -10.18 7.71
C GLN A 94 -4.85 -9.41 6.68
N ILE A 95 -5.45 -8.28 7.08
CA ILE A 95 -6.36 -7.53 6.20
C ILE A 95 -5.59 -6.68 5.19
N ILE A 96 -4.51 -6.00 5.60
CA ILE A 96 -3.79 -5.07 4.72
C ILE A 96 -3.25 -5.77 3.46
N PRO A 97 -2.60 -6.94 3.51
CA PRO A 97 -2.16 -7.64 2.30
C PRO A 97 -3.31 -7.96 1.34
N LEU A 98 -4.51 -8.25 1.86
CA LEU A 98 -5.67 -8.58 1.03
C LEU A 98 -6.20 -7.35 0.29
N ILE A 99 -6.35 -6.22 0.99
CA ILE A 99 -6.87 -4.99 0.37
C ILE A 99 -5.81 -4.31 -0.51
N ALA A 100 -4.53 -4.47 -0.18
CA ALA A 100 -3.43 -3.95 -0.98
C ALA A 100 -3.29 -4.65 -2.34
N GLN A 101 -3.90 -5.84 -2.54
CA GLN A 101 -4.01 -6.44 -3.88
C GLN A 101 -4.72 -5.51 -4.88
N GLY A 102 -5.50 -4.55 -4.41
CA GLY A 102 -6.03 -3.47 -5.25
C GLY A 102 -4.96 -2.62 -5.93
N VAL A 103 -3.73 -2.60 -5.39
CA VAL A 103 -2.59 -1.90 -6.01
C VAL A 103 -2.29 -2.46 -7.40
N SER A 104 -2.29 -3.79 -7.57
CA SER A 104 -2.05 -4.40 -8.88
C SER A 104 -3.12 -4.00 -9.90
N ILE A 105 -4.38 -3.95 -9.47
CA ILE A 105 -5.49 -3.49 -10.32
C ILE A 105 -5.29 -2.01 -10.69
N TYR A 106 -4.87 -1.18 -9.73
CA TYR A 106 -4.57 0.23 -9.95
C TYR A 106 -3.41 0.41 -10.94
N VAL A 107 -2.30 -0.29 -10.75
CA VAL A 107 -1.12 -0.22 -11.62
C VAL A 107 -1.47 -0.64 -13.05
N ASP A 108 -2.22 -1.72 -13.19
CA ASP A 108 -2.70 -2.19 -14.51
C ASP A 108 -3.59 -1.15 -15.20
N LEU A 109 -4.52 -0.52 -14.45
CA LEU A 109 -5.42 0.50 -15.00
C LEU A 109 -4.70 1.79 -15.38
N THR A 110 -3.66 2.18 -14.64
CA THR A 110 -2.89 3.42 -14.88
C THR A 110 -1.78 3.25 -15.91
N ASN A 111 -1.53 1.99 -16.37
CA ASN A 111 -0.46 1.65 -17.30
C ASN A 111 0.91 2.24 -16.87
N HIS A 112 1.18 2.25 -15.57
CA HIS A 112 2.40 2.80 -14.94
C HIS A 112 2.63 4.32 -15.14
N GLU A 113 1.76 5.04 -15.85
CA GLU A 113 1.96 6.47 -16.17
C GLU A 113 2.06 7.37 -14.92
N LEU A 114 1.55 6.91 -13.79
CA LEU A 114 1.42 7.70 -12.56
C LEU A 114 2.36 7.24 -11.43
N ALA A 115 3.26 6.33 -11.74
CA ALA A 115 4.16 5.72 -10.76
C ALA A 115 5.16 6.70 -10.12
N GLY A 116 5.58 7.72 -10.86
CA GLY A 116 6.64 8.65 -10.39
C GLY A 116 6.29 9.43 -9.12
N THR A 117 5.02 9.67 -8.86
CA THR A 117 4.58 10.38 -7.64
C THR A 117 4.58 9.46 -6.41
N ALA A 118 4.34 8.16 -6.61
CA ALA A 118 4.36 7.16 -5.52
C ALA A 118 5.71 7.13 -4.81
N VAL A 119 6.82 7.22 -5.54
CA VAL A 119 8.18 7.22 -4.97
C VAL A 119 8.34 8.30 -3.90
N LEU A 120 7.98 9.55 -4.23
CA LEU A 120 8.14 10.68 -3.32
C LEU A 120 7.24 10.57 -2.09
N THR A 121 6.05 10.01 -2.25
CA THR A 121 5.09 9.89 -1.15
C THR A 121 5.43 8.71 -0.24
N HIS A 122 5.93 7.60 -0.76
CA HIS A 122 6.43 6.48 0.05
C HIS A 122 7.61 6.91 0.92
N GLN A 123 8.59 7.62 0.35
CA GLN A 123 9.76 8.08 1.10
C GLN A 123 9.35 8.98 2.27
N LYS A 124 8.38 9.89 2.08
CA LYS A 124 7.87 10.72 3.17
C LYS A 124 7.26 9.91 4.32
N VAL A 125 6.55 8.82 4.01
CA VAL A 125 6.00 7.92 5.02
C VAL A 125 7.12 7.23 5.79
N VAL A 126 8.12 6.69 5.09
CA VAL A 126 9.27 6.02 5.71
C VAL A 126 10.08 6.98 6.57
N ASP A 127 10.32 8.20 6.11
CA ASP A 127 11.05 9.23 6.86
C ASP A 127 10.32 9.63 8.15
N ALA A 128 9.01 9.76 8.10
CA ALA A 128 8.21 10.07 9.28
C ALA A 128 8.20 8.91 10.30
N ILE A 129 8.12 7.66 9.83
CA ILE A 129 8.24 6.46 10.70
C ILE A 129 9.64 6.40 11.32
N ARG A 130 10.69 6.65 10.54
CA ARG A 130 12.10 6.71 11.01
C ARG A 130 12.29 7.75 12.10
N SER A 131 11.63 8.89 11.97
CA SER A 131 11.69 9.96 12.94
C SER A 131 10.80 9.72 14.17
N HIS A 132 10.08 8.62 14.23
CA HIS A 132 9.07 8.30 15.24
C HIS A 132 8.01 9.40 15.40
N ASP A 133 7.78 10.20 14.34
CA ASP A 133 6.76 11.24 14.33
C ASP A 133 5.42 10.66 13.86
N ALA A 134 4.60 10.30 14.84
CA ALA A 134 3.30 9.68 14.62
C ALA A 134 2.32 10.59 13.84
N ILE A 135 2.42 11.91 14.02
CA ILE A 135 1.54 12.87 13.33
C ILE A 135 2.01 13.02 11.89
N ALA A 136 3.32 13.20 11.67
CA ALA A 136 3.88 13.29 10.34
C ALA A 136 3.63 11.99 9.53
N ALA A 137 3.75 10.81 10.15
CA ALA A 137 3.47 9.52 9.50
C ALA A 137 1.99 9.40 9.08
N TYR A 138 1.06 9.84 9.94
CA TYR A 138 -0.36 9.91 9.60
C TYR A 138 -0.60 10.80 8.38
N GLU A 139 -0.10 12.04 8.40
CA GLU A 139 -0.33 13.01 7.34
C GLU A 139 0.37 12.61 6.03
N ALA A 140 1.58 12.03 6.10
CA ALA A 140 2.29 11.52 4.94
C ALA A 140 1.52 10.38 4.25
N MET A 141 1.04 9.39 5.02
CA MET A 141 0.24 8.29 4.47
C MET A 141 -1.11 8.78 3.92
N LYS A 142 -1.76 9.71 4.61
CA LYS A 142 -3.01 10.33 4.13
C LYS A 142 -2.80 11.05 2.79
N ALA A 143 -1.69 11.78 2.65
CA ALA A 143 -1.33 12.45 1.40
C ALA A 143 -1.06 11.43 0.28
N HIS A 144 -0.35 10.34 0.58
CA HIS A 144 -0.10 9.24 -0.34
C HIS A 144 -1.42 8.62 -0.85
N MET A 145 -2.34 8.28 0.05
CA MET A 145 -3.65 7.71 -0.33
C MET A 145 -4.48 8.69 -1.16
N LYS A 146 -4.47 9.96 -0.81
CA LYS A 146 -5.16 11.01 -1.56
C LYS A 146 -4.63 11.11 -2.99
N GLU A 147 -3.33 11.11 -3.17
CA GLU A 147 -2.68 11.16 -4.48
C GLU A 147 -3.04 9.96 -5.34
N ASN A 148 -3.00 8.75 -4.76
CA ASN A 148 -3.45 7.54 -5.45
C ASN A 148 -4.90 7.65 -5.91
N ARG A 149 -5.78 8.24 -5.10
CA ARG A 149 -7.19 8.46 -5.45
C ARG A 149 -7.35 9.48 -6.59
N GLU A 150 -6.64 10.60 -6.53
CA GLU A 150 -6.65 11.64 -7.57
C GLU A 150 -6.15 11.09 -8.90
N ASN A 151 -5.15 10.25 -8.88
CA ASN A 151 -4.61 9.57 -10.06
C ASN A 151 -5.64 8.64 -10.72
N LEU A 152 -6.44 7.90 -9.94
CA LEU A 152 -7.56 7.12 -10.49
C LEU A 152 -8.63 8.01 -11.15
N GLU A 153 -8.87 9.19 -10.61
CA GLU A 153 -9.85 10.13 -11.17
C GLU A 153 -9.39 10.75 -12.50
N LEU A 154 -8.09 10.92 -12.71
CA LEU A 154 -7.54 11.42 -13.97
C LEU A 154 -7.82 10.44 -15.12
N LEU A 155 -7.89 9.14 -14.86
CA LEU A 155 -8.27 8.13 -15.86
C LEU A 155 -9.74 8.26 -16.32
N LYS A 156 -10.61 8.94 -15.56
CA LYS A 156 -12.00 9.19 -15.96
C LYS A 156 -12.11 10.22 -17.08
N LYS A 157 -11.08 11.03 -17.28
CA LYS A 157 -11.09 12.16 -18.22
C LYS A 157 -10.42 11.85 -19.55
N LYS A 158 -9.79 10.67 -19.66
CA LYS A 158 -9.24 10.13 -20.92
C LYS A 158 -10.21 9.14 -21.56
#